data_e408c8e3b7b8c55407e4edb256dd6e2d
#
_entry.id   e408c8e3b7b8c55407e4edb256dd6e2d
#
_cell.length_a   1.000
_cell.length_b   1.000
_cell.length_c   1.000
_cell.angle_alpha   90.00
_cell.angle_beta   90.00
_cell.angle_gamma   90.00
#
_symmetry.space_group_name_H-M   'P 1'
#
loop_
_entity.id
_entity.type
_entity.pdbx_description
1 polymer ?
#
loop_
_entity_poly.entity_id
_entity_poly.type
_entity_poly.pdbx_seq_one_letter_code
_entity_poly.pdbx_strand_id
1 'polypeptide(L)'
;MATRGHNPRANNEGYIGRPGKQWLQVNAKTVNIDGVDIKEAVTGGQYAPIPNMIHSAAMHNGLYRGKNLTEYFESGQMSTDIADGTFANIYIGDYINKPITVNGTTYNVKWEVADLDYFLHSGDAETTAHHAVMFPSVTVQTNVPMNDTNTTAGGFKGSKMWGDTIPLYVTGIKAAFGADHVLTHRELLTKTVDVNADSAAGAGWKGSTTDWEWTDVDVNIPSEPMIYGTAVFGSSGFDVGNKEKQLAIFRFKKFSEGRKWFWLQAVASSSRFAIADNYGTASFTDASLSYASGGVRPYFLLR
;
A
#
# COMPACT_ATOMS: atom_id res chain seq x y z
N MET A 1 33.64 35.31 -30.49
CA MET A 1 32.80 35.24 -31.72
C MET A 1 31.37 34.99 -31.30
N ALA A 2 30.47 35.93 -31.57
CA ALA A 2 29.06 35.75 -31.31
C ALA A 2 28.51 34.75 -32.32
N THR A 3 28.02 33.62 -31.89
CA THR A 3 27.32 32.69 -32.75
C THR A 3 26.00 33.30 -33.20
N ARG A 4 25.84 33.47 -34.51
CA ARG A 4 24.57 33.93 -35.08
C ARG A 4 23.47 32.90 -34.73
N GLY A 5 22.39 33.38 -34.09
CA GLY A 5 21.21 32.60 -33.87
C GLY A 5 20.60 32.14 -35.22
N HIS A 6 20.40 30.88 -35.43
CA HIS A 6 19.63 30.35 -36.57
C HIS A 6 18.17 30.38 -36.18
N ASN A 7 17.44 31.43 -36.55
CA ASN A 7 15.98 31.44 -36.43
C ASN A 7 15.40 30.97 -37.76
N PRO A 8 14.49 29.99 -37.75
CA PRO A 8 13.73 29.62 -38.97
C PRO A 8 12.89 30.81 -39.42
N ARG A 9 12.71 30.95 -40.76
CA ARG A 9 11.91 32.04 -41.36
C ARG A 9 10.41 31.82 -41.19
N ALA A 10 9.99 30.57 -40.99
CA ALA A 10 8.61 30.18 -40.75
C ALA A 10 8.58 28.94 -39.84
N ASN A 11 7.40 28.64 -39.29
CA ASN A 11 7.19 27.38 -38.55
C ASN A 11 7.49 26.19 -39.46
N ASN A 12 8.16 25.19 -38.92
CA ASN A 12 8.63 23.97 -39.60
C ASN A 12 9.77 24.18 -40.61
N GLU A 13 10.43 25.33 -40.64
CA GLU A 13 11.66 25.56 -41.37
C GLU A 13 12.90 25.44 -40.48
N GLY A 14 13.87 24.68 -40.93
CA GLY A 14 15.19 24.57 -40.31
C GLY A 14 15.49 23.17 -39.81
N TYR A 15 16.75 22.78 -39.95
CA TYR A 15 17.26 21.50 -39.48
C TYR A 15 18.45 21.71 -38.55
N ILE A 16 18.46 21.06 -37.40
CA ILE A 16 19.68 20.85 -36.63
C ILE A 16 20.23 19.48 -37.05
N GLY A 17 21.16 19.47 -37.99
CA GLY A 17 21.68 18.28 -38.61
C GLY A 17 21.00 17.96 -39.97
N ARG A 18 21.64 17.17 -40.84
CA ARG A 18 21.09 16.65 -42.09
C ARG A 18 21.00 15.13 -42.01
N PRO A 19 20.12 14.48 -42.79
CA PRO A 19 20.17 13.03 -42.90
C PRO A 19 21.60 12.58 -43.27
N GLY A 20 22.17 11.70 -42.42
CA GLY A 20 23.55 11.22 -42.57
C GLY A 20 24.65 12.09 -41.95
N LYS A 21 24.33 13.27 -41.39
CA LYS A 21 25.28 14.12 -40.65
C LYS A 21 24.61 14.58 -39.35
N GLN A 22 24.78 13.79 -38.30
CA GLN A 22 24.25 14.09 -36.99
C GLN A 22 25.27 14.85 -36.13
N TRP A 23 24.80 15.72 -35.26
CA TRP A 23 25.64 16.33 -34.25
C TRP A 23 25.98 15.28 -33.19
N LEU A 24 27.24 15.15 -32.86
CA LEU A 24 27.70 14.23 -31.81
C LEU A 24 27.20 14.64 -30.43
N GLN A 25 27.06 15.94 -30.22
CA GLN A 25 26.63 16.51 -28.94
C GLN A 25 26.01 17.91 -29.13
N VAL A 26 24.91 18.19 -28.43
CA VAL A 26 24.33 19.51 -28.29
C VAL A 26 24.47 19.93 -26.81
N ASN A 27 25.30 20.93 -26.53
CA ASN A 27 25.43 21.53 -25.21
C ASN A 27 24.53 22.76 -25.13
N ALA A 28 23.38 22.62 -24.52
CA ALA A 28 22.44 23.71 -24.28
C ALA A 28 22.07 23.81 -22.82
N LYS A 29 21.85 25.02 -22.32
CA LYS A 29 21.36 25.23 -20.95
C LYS A 29 19.91 24.73 -20.83
N THR A 30 19.14 24.93 -21.88
CA THR A 30 17.74 24.56 -21.99
C THR A 30 17.44 24.21 -23.43
N VAL A 31 16.72 23.13 -23.66
CA VAL A 31 16.18 22.73 -24.97
C VAL A 31 14.67 22.55 -24.79
N ASN A 32 13.89 23.45 -25.35
CA ASN A 32 12.43 23.37 -25.34
C ASN A 32 11.92 22.80 -26.67
N ILE A 33 11.05 21.81 -26.61
CA ILE A 33 10.27 21.32 -27.75
C ILE A 33 8.80 21.47 -27.38
N ASP A 34 8.07 22.26 -28.18
CA ASP A 34 6.65 22.55 -27.96
C ASP A 34 6.33 23.05 -26.53
N GLY A 35 7.22 23.88 -25.97
CA GLY A 35 7.06 24.44 -24.64
C GLY A 35 7.53 23.55 -23.48
N VAL A 36 8.00 22.35 -23.77
CA VAL A 36 8.53 21.41 -22.76
C VAL A 36 10.06 21.49 -22.71
N ASP A 37 10.61 21.74 -21.53
CA ASP A 37 12.06 21.64 -21.30
C ASP A 37 12.48 20.17 -21.34
N ILE A 38 13.25 19.83 -22.40
CA ILE A 38 13.73 18.44 -22.57
C ILE A 38 14.67 18.01 -21.44
N LYS A 39 15.36 18.94 -20.78
CA LYS A 39 16.19 18.59 -19.65
C LYS A 39 15.32 18.04 -18.49
N GLU A 40 14.18 18.64 -18.22
CA GLU A 40 13.22 18.12 -17.27
C GLU A 40 12.59 16.80 -17.76
N ALA A 41 12.29 16.70 -19.03
CA ALA A 41 11.70 15.48 -19.60
C ALA A 41 12.68 14.31 -19.65
N VAL A 42 13.97 14.54 -19.93
CA VAL A 42 15.00 13.49 -20.10
C VAL A 42 15.79 13.19 -18.84
N THR A 43 16.09 14.19 -18.01
CA THR A 43 16.73 13.94 -16.71
C THR A 43 15.72 13.51 -15.64
N GLY A 44 14.42 13.50 -16.04
CA GLY A 44 13.34 13.28 -15.11
C GLY A 44 13.46 14.30 -13.99
N GLY A 45 12.82 15.42 -14.11
CA GLY A 45 12.43 16.10 -12.91
C GLY A 45 11.97 15.02 -11.95
N GLN A 46 12.26 15.17 -10.71
CA GLN A 46 12.06 14.14 -9.70
C GLN A 46 10.67 13.43 -9.81
N TYR A 47 9.74 13.99 -10.54
CA TYR A 47 8.36 13.56 -10.67
C TYR A 47 7.84 13.54 -12.13
N ALA A 48 8.72 13.51 -13.13
CA ALA A 48 8.26 13.47 -14.51
C ALA A 48 7.51 12.16 -14.80
N PRO A 49 6.29 12.21 -15.35
CA PRO A 49 5.57 11.01 -15.77
C PRO A 49 6.32 10.30 -16.90
N ILE A 50 6.11 9.00 -17.05
CA ILE A 50 6.64 8.25 -18.17
C ILE A 50 5.94 8.77 -19.45
N PRO A 51 6.69 9.33 -20.41
CA PRO A 51 6.08 9.90 -21.62
C PRO A 51 5.22 8.87 -22.38
N ASN A 52 4.12 9.33 -22.94
CA ASN A 52 3.19 8.53 -23.74
C ASN A 52 2.52 7.34 -23.02
N MET A 53 2.51 7.35 -21.71
CA MET A 53 1.81 6.33 -20.93
C MET A 53 0.38 6.79 -20.59
N ILE A 54 -0.58 5.88 -20.70
CA ILE A 54 -1.92 6.10 -20.15
C ILE A 54 -1.80 5.97 -18.63
N HIS A 55 -1.88 7.10 -17.94
CA HIS A 55 -1.79 7.13 -16.48
C HIS A 55 -3.10 6.63 -15.86
N SER A 56 -3.01 5.56 -15.11
CA SER A 56 -4.13 4.96 -14.39
C SER A 56 -3.61 4.01 -13.31
N ALA A 57 -4.44 3.70 -12.32
CA ALA A 57 -4.11 2.71 -11.29
C ALA A 57 -3.66 1.37 -11.92
N ALA A 58 -4.36 0.90 -12.95
CA ALA A 58 -4.07 -0.37 -13.60
C ALA A 58 -2.64 -0.43 -14.19
N MET A 59 -2.22 0.64 -14.86
CA MET A 59 -0.87 0.73 -15.44
C MET A 59 0.20 0.87 -14.37
N HIS A 60 -0.02 1.73 -13.40
CA HIS A 60 0.97 2.02 -12.37
C HIS A 60 1.14 0.86 -11.39
N ASN A 61 0.11 0.06 -11.16
CA ASN A 61 0.20 -1.20 -10.42
C ASN A 61 1.09 -2.25 -11.09
N GLY A 62 1.41 -2.09 -12.37
CA GLY A 62 2.35 -2.94 -13.12
C GLY A 62 3.81 -2.49 -13.05
N LEU A 63 4.13 -1.37 -12.42
CA LEU A 63 5.46 -0.75 -12.45
C LEU A 63 6.00 -0.51 -11.05
N TYR A 64 7.15 -1.08 -10.73
CA TYR A 64 7.87 -0.83 -9.48
C TYR A 64 8.96 0.23 -9.67
N ARG A 65 8.96 1.28 -8.84
CA ARG A 65 9.97 2.35 -8.91
C ARG A 65 10.79 2.52 -7.63
N GLY A 66 10.16 2.58 -6.47
CA GLY A 66 10.84 2.68 -5.18
C GLY A 66 11.43 4.05 -4.87
N LYS A 67 10.75 5.13 -5.25
CA LYS A 67 11.20 6.52 -5.07
C LYS A 67 10.65 7.15 -3.80
N ASN A 68 11.41 8.05 -3.20
CA ASN A 68 10.95 8.88 -2.07
C ASN A 68 9.99 9.97 -2.57
N LEU A 69 8.75 9.95 -2.08
CA LEU A 69 7.70 10.91 -2.38
C LEU A 69 7.35 11.82 -1.19
N THR A 70 8.18 11.88 -0.14
CA THR A 70 7.87 12.64 1.07
C THR A 70 7.58 14.11 0.75
N GLU A 71 8.46 14.78 0.00
CA GLU A 71 8.27 16.18 -0.40
C GLU A 71 7.06 16.36 -1.34
N TYR A 72 6.82 15.35 -2.20
CA TYR A 72 5.68 15.36 -3.11
C TYR A 72 4.34 15.27 -2.38
N PHE A 73 4.28 14.47 -1.34
CA PHE A 73 3.13 14.43 -0.44
C PHE A 73 2.96 15.75 0.32
N GLU A 74 4.05 16.29 0.88
CA GLU A 74 4.01 17.54 1.65
C GLU A 74 3.65 18.77 0.80
N SER A 75 3.91 18.73 -0.50
CA SER A 75 3.46 19.78 -1.44
C SER A 75 1.95 19.75 -1.73
N GLY A 76 1.24 18.69 -1.35
CA GLY A 76 -0.17 18.45 -1.68
C GLY A 76 -0.44 17.92 -3.09
N GLN A 77 0.58 17.90 -3.98
CA GLN A 77 0.39 17.44 -5.36
C GLN A 77 0.08 15.95 -5.45
N MET A 78 0.66 15.14 -4.54
CA MET A 78 0.37 13.70 -4.50
C MET A 78 -1.11 13.42 -4.26
N SER A 79 -1.75 14.15 -3.34
CA SER A 79 -3.19 14.02 -3.08
C SER A 79 -4.04 14.45 -4.28
N THR A 80 -3.60 15.46 -5.03
CA THR A 80 -4.27 15.87 -6.28
C THR A 80 -4.20 14.75 -7.33
N ASP A 81 -3.02 14.17 -7.56
CA ASP A 81 -2.82 13.10 -8.55
C ASP A 81 -3.58 11.81 -8.17
N ILE A 82 -3.75 11.55 -6.88
CA ILE A 82 -4.60 10.45 -6.39
C ILE A 82 -6.06 10.77 -6.67
N ALA A 83 -6.53 11.96 -6.29
CA ALA A 83 -7.94 12.32 -6.38
C ALA A 83 -8.46 12.34 -7.83
N ASP A 84 -7.63 12.69 -8.80
CA ASP A 84 -7.99 12.70 -10.22
C ASP A 84 -7.87 11.30 -10.90
N GLY A 85 -7.35 10.30 -10.17
CA GLY A 85 -7.20 8.92 -10.64
C GLY A 85 -6.12 8.70 -11.69
N THR A 86 -5.31 9.71 -11.99
CA THR A 86 -4.20 9.57 -12.94
C THR A 86 -2.97 8.93 -12.31
N PHE A 87 -2.74 9.18 -11.01
CA PHE A 87 -1.56 8.73 -10.30
C PHE A 87 -0.24 9.09 -11.01
N ALA A 88 -0.22 10.19 -11.77
CA ALA A 88 0.78 10.49 -12.78
C ALA A 88 2.23 10.31 -12.32
N ASN A 89 2.51 10.57 -11.05
CA ASN A 89 3.84 10.47 -10.46
C ASN A 89 3.92 9.47 -9.30
N ILE A 90 3.02 8.50 -9.22
CA ILE A 90 2.92 7.55 -8.12
C ILE A 90 2.99 6.13 -8.68
N TYR A 91 3.96 5.33 -8.22
CA TYR A 91 4.19 3.96 -8.69
C TYR A 91 4.37 3.01 -7.50
N ILE A 92 4.22 1.72 -7.75
CA ILE A 92 4.40 0.71 -6.71
C ILE A 92 5.82 0.76 -6.16
N GLY A 93 5.92 0.66 -4.83
CA GLY A 93 7.19 0.72 -4.10
C GLY A 93 7.71 2.13 -3.84
N ASP A 94 7.11 3.16 -4.45
CA ASP A 94 7.37 4.54 -4.03
C ASP A 94 6.99 4.71 -2.57
N TYR A 95 7.61 5.64 -1.85
CA TYR A 95 7.42 5.68 -0.43
C TYR A 95 7.44 7.09 0.16
N ILE A 96 6.80 7.22 1.31
CA ILE A 96 6.83 8.40 2.18
C ILE A 96 7.53 8.01 3.48
N ASN A 97 8.55 8.75 3.88
CA ASN A 97 9.14 8.65 5.22
C ASN A 97 8.36 9.55 6.17
N LYS A 98 7.55 8.96 7.02
CA LYS A 98 6.75 9.72 7.96
C LYS A 98 6.64 8.99 9.29
N PRO A 99 7.09 9.61 10.40
CA PRO A 99 6.95 9.01 11.72
C PRO A 99 5.49 9.04 12.15
N ILE A 100 5.12 8.03 12.94
CA ILE A 100 3.83 7.99 13.64
C ILE A 100 4.04 7.79 15.13
N THR A 101 3.15 8.33 15.94
CA THR A 101 3.17 8.10 17.38
C THR A 101 2.00 7.20 17.76
N VAL A 102 2.31 6.04 18.32
CA VAL A 102 1.34 5.06 18.79
C VAL A 102 1.54 4.84 20.28
N ASN A 103 0.51 5.12 21.07
CA ASN A 103 0.56 5.02 22.53
C ASN A 103 1.81 5.68 23.16
N GLY A 104 2.09 6.93 22.74
CA GLY A 104 3.21 7.73 23.25
C GLY A 104 4.60 7.35 22.71
N THR A 105 4.72 6.30 21.94
CA THR A 105 5.98 5.88 21.29
C THR A 105 6.01 6.30 19.83
N THR A 106 7.07 6.98 19.41
CA THR A 106 7.26 7.39 18.02
C THR A 106 8.03 6.33 17.23
N TYR A 107 7.48 5.93 16.10
CA TYR A 107 8.07 5.00 15.16
C TYR A 107 8.42 5.72 13.85
N ASN A 108 9.66 5.64 13.41
CA ASN A 108 10.07 6.11 12.08
C ASN A 108 9.65 5.06 11.05
N VAL A 109 8.71 5.40 10.18
CA VAL A 109 8.13 4.46 9.24
C VAL A 109 8.39 4.90 7.80
N LYS A 110 8.83 3.94 6.99
CA LYS A 110 8.85 4.03 5.54
C LYS A 110 7.55 3.43 5.02
N TRP A 111 6.62 4.28 4.60
CA TRP A 111 5.33 3.89 4.04
C TRP A 111 5.46 3.72 2.54
N GLU A 112 5.26 2.52 2.04
CA GLU A 112 5.36 2.20 0.62
C GLU A 112 3.97 2.19 -0.03
N VAL A 113 3.89 2.68 -1.26
CA VAL A 113 2.72 2.51 -2.12
C VAL A 113 2.62 1.04 -2.49
N ALA A 114 1.65 0.36 -1.94
CA ALA A 114 1.49 -1.08 -2.08
C ALA A 114 0.53 -1.48 -3.20
N ASP A 115 -0.49 -0.68 -3.43
CA ASP A 115 -1.46 -0.84 -4.52
C ASP A 115 -2.14 0.51 -4.78
N LEU A 116 -2.71 0.68 -5.95
CA LEU A 116 -3.53 1.84 -6.32
C LEU A 116 -4.94 1.35 -6.62
N ASP A 117 -5.92 2.02 -6.03
CA ASP A 117 -7.35 1.71 -6.20
C ASP A 117 -7.74 0.27 -5.79
N TYR A 118 -7.07 -0.27 -4.77
CA TYR A 118 -7.32 -1.64 -4.32
C TYR A 118 -8.78 -1.87 -3.91
N PHE A 119 -9.36 -0.94 -3.17
CA PHE A 119 -10.74 -1.00 -2.67
C PHE A 119 -11.75 -0.22 -3.54
N LEU A 120 -11.31 0.35 -4.67
CA LEU A 120 -12.22 1.08 -5.56
C LEU A 120 -13.35 0.15 -6.04
N HIS A 121 -14.58 0.60 -5.92
CA HIS A 121 -15.79 -0.16 -6.22
C HIS A 121 -15.95 -1.44 -5.38
N SER A 122 -15.57 -1.40 -4.10
CA SER A 122 -15.78 -2.49 -3.15
C SER A 122 -16.50 -2.01 -1.89
N GLY A 123 -17.07 -2.99 -1.17
CA GLY A 123 -17.87 -2.75 0.03
C GLY A 123 -19.38 -2.75 -0.24
N ASP A 124 -20.16 -2.89 0.83
CA ASP A 124 -21.61 -2.76 0.83
C ASP A 124 -22.06 -1.29 0.63
N ALA A 125 -21.23 -0.35 1.08
CA ALA A 125 -21.26 1.04 0.66
C ALA A 125 -19.99 1.27 -0.17
N GLU A 126 -20.15 1.34 -1.47
CA GLU A 126 -19.07 1.29 -2.44
C GLU A 126 -18.06 2.43 -2.25
N THR A 127 -16.78 2.10 -2.17
CA THR A 127 -15.68 3.06 -2.17
C THR A 127 -15.52 3.65 -3.57
N THR A 128 -15.82 4.94 -3.75
CA THR A 128 -15.75 5.62 -5.06
C THR A 128 -14.56 6.55 -5.20
N ALA A 129 -13.87 6.87 -4.10
CA ALA A 129 -12.69 7.73 -4.12
C ALA A 129 -11.44 6.97 -4.53
N HIS A 130 -10.66 7.55 -5.44
CA HIS A 130 -9.33 7.06 -5.78
C HIS A 130 -8.41 7.10 -4.56
N HIS A 131 -7.50 6.13 -4.45
CA HIS A 131 -6.63 5.99 -3.29
C HIS A 131 -5.36 5.18 -3.57
N ALA A 132 -4.34 5.43 -2.76
CA ALA A 132 -3.16 4.59 -2.69
C ALA A 132 -3.16 3.79 -1.36
N VAL A 133 -2.95 2.48 -1.42
CA VAL A 133 -2.73 1.66 -0.23
C VAL A 133 -1.32 1.93 0.28
N MET A 134 -1.21 2.50 1.46
CA MET A 134 0.07 2.76 2.13
C MET A 134 0.37 1.62 3.11
N PHE A 135 1.50 0.97 2.91
CA PHE A 135 1.91 -0.18 3.69
C PHE A 135 3.34 0.01 4.21
N PRO A 136 3.62 -0.20 5.50
CA PRO A 136 4.99 -0.05 6.02
C PRO A 136 5.94 -1.03 5.36
N SER A 137 7.19 -0.64 5.12
CA SER A 137 8.20 -1.54 4.55
C SER A 137 8.51 -2.74 5.46
N VAL A 138 8.35 -2.57 6.78
CA VAL A 138 8.59 -3.59 7.80
C VAL A 138 7.52 -3.52 8.90
N THR A 139 7.43 -4.53 9.74
CA THR A 139 6.61 -4.53 10.96
C THR A 139 6.95 -3.32 11.83
N VAL A 140 5.93 -2.52 12.15
CA VAL A 140 6.10 -1.24 12.88
C VAL A 140 6.33 -1.47 14.36
N GLN A 141 5.46 -2.25 14.98
CA GLN A 141 5.52 -2.53 16.40
C GLN A 141 5.59 -4.04 16.64
N THR A 142 6.52 -4.45 17.48
CA THR A 142 6.68 -5.85 17.91
C THR A 142 6.16 -6.04 19.34
N ASN A 143 6.09 -7.27 19.80
CA ASN A 143 5.57 -7.64 21.13
C ASN A 143 4.11 -7.23 21.35
N VAL A 144 3.29 -7.25 20.30
CA VAL A 144 1.86 -6.95 20.39
C VAL A 144 1.08 -8.23 20.08
N PRO A 145 0.35 -8.78 21.03
CA PRO A 145 -0.50 -9.93 20.81
C PRO A 145 -1.78 -9.54 20.06
N MET A 146 -2.45 -10.51 19.47
CA MET A 146 -3.80 -10.33 18.95
C MET A 146 -4.83 -10.19 20.08
N ASN A 147 -4.66 -10.99 21.16
CA ASN A 147 -5.47 -11.00 22.38
C ASN A 147 -4.58 -11.24 23.60
N ASP A 148 -5.09 -10.92 24.79
CA ASP A 148 -4.36 -11.19 26.06
C ASP A 148 -4.33 -12.68 26.41
N THR A 149 -5.26 -13.46 25.87
CA THR A 149 -5.36 -14.91 26.06
C THR A 149 -5.54 -15.63 24.73
N ASN A 150 -5.30 -16.94 24.73
CA ASN A 150 -5.47 -17.78 23.52
C ASN A 150 -6.94 -18.02 23.21
N THR A 151 -7.61 -17.00 22.68
CA THR A 151 -8.99 -17.03 22.25
C THR A 151 -9.17 -16.29 20.94
N THR A 152 -10.08 -16.74 20.12
CA THR A 152 -10.54 -16.04 18.91
C THR A 152 -12.04 -15.72 19.01
N ALA A 153 -12.61 -15.80 20.21
CA ALA A 153 -14.01 -15.48 20.45
C ALA A 153 -14.33 -14.06 19.94
N GLY A 154 -15.44 -13.93 19.22
CA GLY A 154 -15.81 -12.68 18.56
C GLY A 154 -15.10 -12.40 17.25
N GLY A 155 -14.29 -13.34 16.73
CA GLY A 155 -13.54 -13.18 15.48
C GLY A 155 -12.49 -12.08 15.57
N PHE A 156 -12.16 -11.49 14.43
CA PHE A 156 -11.22 -10.35 14.40
C PHE A 156 -11.82 -9.11 15.06
N LYS A 157 -13.11 -8.84 14.88
CA LYS A 157 -13.79 -7.72 15.54
C LYS A 157 -13.84 -7.81 17.06
N GLY A 158 -13.85 -9.01 17.62
CA GLY A 158 -13.78 -9.24 19.06
C GLY A 158 -12.37 -9.23 19.63
N SER A 159 -11.34 -9.08 18.79
CA SER A 159 -9.95 -9.10 19.25
C SER A 159 -9.54 -7.79 19.92
N LYS A 160 -8.58 -7.87 20.84
CA LYS A 160 -7.89 -6.70 21.42
C LYS A 160 -7.14 -5.91 20.32
N MET A 161 -6.66 -6.58 19.30
CA MET A 161 -6.03 -5.91 18.14
C MET A 161 -7.00 -4.91 17.53
N TRP A 162 -8.23 -5.33 17.23
CA TRP A 162 -9.22 -4.45 16.65
C TRP A 162 -9.74 -3.39 17.64
N GLY A 163 -10.07 -3.79 18.88
CA GLY A 163 -10.72 -2.91 19.85
C GLY A 163 -9.79 -1.86 20.48
N ASP A 164 -8.53 -2.23 20.73
CA ASP A 164 -7.60 -1.40 21.49
C ASP A 164 -6.40 -0.95 20.65
N THR A 165 -5.79 -1.85 19.87
CA THR A 165 -4.52 -1.55 19.18
C THR A 165 -4.72 -0.73 17.92
N ILE A 166 -5.64 -1.12 17.04
CA ILE A 166 -5.92 -0.40 15.79
C ILE A 166 -6.36 1.05 16.02
N PRO A 167 -7.21 1.39 16.99
CA PRO A 167 -7.56 2.79 17.28
C PRO A 167 -6.36 3.69 17.61
N LEU A 168 -5.32 3.16 18.23
CA LEU A 168 -4.08 3.91 18.48
C LEU A 168 -3.32 4.21 17.19
N TYR A 169 -3.32 3.26 16.24
CA TYR A 169 -2.76 3.49 14.90
C TYR A 169 -3.60 4.48 14.09
N VAL A 170 -4.94 4.42 14.16
CA VAL A 170 -5.83 5.41 13.54
C VAL A 170 -5.46 6.82 14.00
N THR A 171 -5.33 7.00 15.31
CA THR A 171 -4.94 8.28 15.91
C THR A 171 -3.57 8.74 15.42
N GLY A 172 -2.56 7.87 15.46
CA GLY A 172 -1.21 8.21 15.07
C GLY A 172 -1.06 8.50 13.57
N ILE A 173 -1.72 7.73 12.71
CA ILE A 173 -1.69 7.90 11.26
C ILE A 173 -2.46 9.16 10.84
N LYS A 174 -3.67 9.40 11.37
CA LYS A 174 -4.42 10.63 11.12
C LYS A 174 -3.69 11.89 11.59
N ALA A 175 -2.97 11.81 12.71
CA ALA A 175 -2.14 12.92 13.18
C ALA A 175 -0.94 13.18 12.25
N ALA A 176 -0.32 12.13 11.71
CA ALA A 176 0.86 12.25 10.85
C ALA A 176 0.52 12.68 9.42
N PHE A 177 -0.51 12.11 8.82
CA PHE A 177 -0.86 12.33 7.42
C PHE A 177 -1.94 13.39 7.21
N GLY A 178 -2.69 13.74 8.24
CA GLY A 178 -3.91 14.54 8.14
C GLY A 178 -5.15 13.65 8.06
N ALA A 179 -6.17 13.96 8.87
CA ALA A 179 -7.38 13.15 8.94
C ALA A 179 -8.10 13.07 7.58
N ASP A 180 -8.09 14.16 6.80
CA ASP A 180 -8.73 14.25 5.49
C ASP A 180 -8.02 13.43 4.41
N HIS A 181 -6.76 13.06 4.63
CA HIS A 181 -5.99 12.22 3.72
C HIS A 181 -6.13 10.73 4.00
N VAL A 182 -6.77 10.34 5.10
CA VAL A 182 -7.05 8.94 5.41
C VAL A 182 -8.47 8.61 4.98
N LEU A 183 -8.59 7.79 3.93
CA LEU A 183 -9.89 7.40 3.38
C LEU A 183 -10.51 6.30 4.22
N THR A 184 -11.69 6.55 4.76
CA THR A 184 -12.53 5.49 5.35
C THR A 184 -13.13 4.64 4.24
N HIS A 185 -13.06 3.33 4.39
CA HIS A 185 -13.62 2.36 3.45
C HIS A 185 -14.34 1.23 4.19
N ARG A 186 -15.05 0.38 3.44
CA ARG A 186 -15.81 -0.72 4.02
C ARG A 186 -15.05 -2.02 3.90
N GLU A 187 -14.91 -2.74 5.03
CA GLU A 187 -14.37 -4.09 5.06
C GLU A 187 -15.37 -5.06 5.73
N LEU A 188 -15.40 -6.28 5.22
CA LEU A 188 -16.17 -7.35 5.80
C LEU A 188 -15.31 -8.08 6.84
N LEU A 189 -15.55 -7.81 8.12
CA LEU A 189 -14.75 -8.34 9.23
C LEU A 189 -15.47 -9.46 9.96
N THR A 190 -14.72 -10.46 10.37
CA THR A 190 -15.23 -11.59 11.15
C THR A 190 -15.61 -11.18 12.56
N LYS A 191 -16.82 -11.54 13.00
CA LYS A 191 -17.31 -11.26 14.37
C LYS A 191 -17.65 -12.49 15.20
N THR A 192 -17.65 -13.67 14.59
CA THR A 192 -17.83 -14.93 15.30
C THR A 192 -16.84 -15.97 14.81
N VAL A 193 -16.63 -16.99 15.62
CA VAL A 193 -15.80 -18.16 15.30
C VAL A 193 -16.55 -19.40 15.68
N ASP A 194 -16.53 -20.42 14.82
CA ASP A 194 -17.01 -21.74 15.21
C ASP A 194 -16.06 -22.34 16.25
N VAL A 195 -16.51 -22.40 17.48
CA VAL A 195 -15.73 -22.94 18.60
C VAL A 195 -15.42 -24.45 18.43
N ASN A 196 -16.14 -25.14 17.54
CA ASN A 196 -15.88 -26.53 17.21
C ASN A 196 -14.92 -26.69 16.02
N ALA A 197 -14.51 -25.59 15.39
CA ALA A 197 -13.46 -25.61 14.40
C ALA A 197 -12.15 -25.97 15.10
N ASP A 198 -11.90 -27.25 15.15
CA ASP A 198 -10.73 -27.77 15.83
C ASP A 198 -9.45 -27.29 15.19
N SER A 199 -8.48 -27.11 16.05
CA SER A 199 -7.12 -26.69 15.78
C SER A 199 -6.30 -27.62 14.92
N ALA A 200 -6.86 -28.33 13.97
CA ALA A 200 -6.10 -29.18 13.08
C ALA A 200 -5.15 -28.34 12.24
N ALA A 201 -4.11 -27.86 12.92
CA ALA A 201 -2.92 -27.39 12.29
C ALA A 201 -2.50 -28.38 11.22
N GLY A 202 -2.53 -27.99 9.98
CA GLY A 202 -2.15 -28.85 8.86
C GLY A 202 -3.29 -29.39 8.00
N ALA A 203 -4.54 -29.26 8.40
CA ALA A 203 -5.68 -29.73 7.59
C ALA A 203 -6.31 -28.65 6.69
N GLY A 204 -5.74 -27.49 6.58
CA GLY A 204 -6.28 -26.40 5.75
C GLY A 204 -7.62 -25.85 6.25
N TRP A 205 -7.84 -25.83 7.53
CA TRP A 205 -9.08 -25.49 8.20
C TRP A 205 -8.95 -24.27 9.06
N LYS A 206 -9.18 -23.16 8.65
CA LYS A 206 -10.50 -22.63 8.71
C LYS A 206 -10.98 -22.48 10.14
N GLY A 207 -10.49 -21.47 10.80
CA GLY A 207 -11.29 -20.91 11.87
C GLY A 207 -12.63 -20.57 11.22
N SER A 208 -13.56 -21.53 11.18
CA SER A 208 -14.78 -21.29 10.46
C SER A 208 -15.53 -20.17 11.14
N THR A 209 -15.53 -19.07 10.48
CA THR A 209 -16.28 -17.90 10.84
C THR A 209 -17.70 -18.14 10.41
N THR A 210 -18.62 -17.99 11.33
CA THR A 210 -20.04 -18.21 11.08
C THR A 210 -20.78 -16.90 10.81
N ASP A 211 -20.15 -15.76 11.06
CA ASP A 211 -20.75 -14.45 10.86
C ASP A 211 -19.72 -13.34 10.61
N TRP A 212 -20.09 -12.39 9.79
CA TRP A 212 -19.28 -11.22 9.38
C TRP A 212 -20.10 -9.95 9.51
N GLU A 213 -19.39 -8.85 9.56
CA GLU A 213 -20.01 -7.55 9.60
C GLU A 213 -19.25 -6.54 8.76
N TRP A 214 -19.97 -5.85 7.89
CA TRP A 214 -19.43 -4.69 7.20
C TRP A 214 -19.10 -3.58 8.20
N THR A 215 -17.89 -3.10 8.14
CA THR A 215 -17.34 -2.18 9.14
C THR A 215 -16.60 -1.05 8.44
N ASP A 216 -16.76 0.19 8.94
CA ASP A 216 -15.97 1.33 8.54
C ASP A 216 -14.53 1.17 9.06
N VAL A 217 -13.58 1.31 8.16
CA VAL A 217 -12.16 1.11 8.42
C VAL A 217 -11.34 2.28 7.92
N ASP A 218 -10.57 2.89 8.80
CA ASP A 218 -9.58 3.91 8.47
C ASP A 218 -8.18 3.29 8.35
N VAL A 219 -7.86 2.39 9.27
CA VAL A 219 -6.58 1.66 9.37
C VAL A 219 -6.88 0.24 9.78
N ASN A 220 -6.16 -0.73 9.19
CA ASN A 220 -6.29 -2.12 9.59
C ASN A 220 -4.96 -2.87 9.45
N ILE A 221 -4.90 -4.11 9.94
CA ILE A 221 -3.87 -5.07 9.55
C ILE A 221 -4.33 -5.82 8.29
N PRO A 222 -3.41 -6.33 7.45
CA PRO A 222 -3.82 -6.92 6.18
C PRO A 222 -4.59 -8.24 6.33
N SER A 223 -5.43 -8.50 5.35
CA SER A 223 -6.05 -9.82 5.15
C SER A 223 -5.07 -10.77 4.47
N GLU A 224 -5.36 -12.08 4.49
CA GLU A 224 -4.57 -13.09 3.76
C GLU A 224 -4.55 -12.83 2.24
N PRO A 225 -5.68 -12.53 1.58
CA PRO A 225 -5.68 -12.19 0.15
C PRO A 225 -4.75 -11.02 -0.20
N MET A 226 -4.65 -9.99 0.63
CA MET A 226 -3.74 -8.87 0.40
C MET A 226 -2.26 -9.32 0.34
N ILE A 227 -1.90 -10.34 1.09
CA ILE A 227 -0.52 -10.85 1.17
C ILE A 227 -0.27 -11.99 0.19
N TYR A 228 -1.19 -12.96 0.10
CA TYR A 228 -0.98 -14.20 -0.64
C TYR A 228 -1.75 -14.27 -1.96
N GLY A 229 -2.73 -13.40 -2.17
CA GLY A 229 -3.65 -13.43 -3.31
C GLY A 229 -4.82 -14.39 -3.13
N THR A 230 -4.91 -15.08 -2.00
CA THR A 230 -5.97 -16.02 -1.66
C THR A 230 -6.10 -16.19 -0.15
N ALA A 231 -7.26 -16.61 0.33
CA ALA A 231 -7.43 -17.09 1.70
C ALA A 231 -6.69 -18.42 1.88
N VAL A 232 -5.98 -18.58 2.98
CA VAL A 232 -5.21 -19.79 3.34
C VAL A 232 -5.81 -20.44 4.58
N PHE A 233 -5.93 -19.73 5.67
CA PHE A 233 -6.50 -20.20 6.95
C PHE A 233 -7.89 -19.63 7.21
N GLY A 234 -8.20 -18.48 6.64
CA GLY A 234 -9.52 -17.89 6.70
C GLY A 234 -10.57 -18.71 5.94
N SER A 235 -11.84 -18.48 6.25
CA SER A 235 -12.95 -19.15 5.57
C SER A 235 -13.08 -18.66 4.13
N SER A 236 -12.88 -19.57 3.19
CA SER A 236 -12.87 -19.27 1.74
C SER A 236 -14.19 -18.76 1.18
N GLY A 237 -15.26 -18.75 1.95
CA GLY A 237 -16.57 -18.29 1.46
C GLY A 237 -16.89 -16.83 1.78
N PHE A 238 -16.10 -16.18 2.64
CA PHE A 238 -16.55 -14.95 3.26
C PHE A 238 -15.47 -13.87 3.46
N ASP A 239 -14.21 -14.24 3.39
CA ASP A 239 -13.10 -13.24 3.34
C ASP A 239 -12.98 -12.57 1.96
N VAL A 240 -14.04 -12.70 1.16
CA VAL A 240 -14.10 -12.28 -0.26
C VAL A 240 -14.69 -10.88 -0.45
N GLY A 241 -15.24 -10.28 0.58
CA GLY A 241 -15.96 -9.02 0.44
C GLY A 241 -15.08 -7.81 0.07
N ASN A 242 -13.76 -7.96 0.17
CA ASN A 242 -12.80 -6.86 0.06
C ASN A 242 -11.86 -6.98 -1.14
N LYS A 243 -12.25 -7.57 -2.23
CA LYS A 243 -11.39 -7.91 -3.37
C LYS A 243 -10.26 -8.89 -3.05
N GLU A 244 -10.38 -10.04 -3.61
CA GLU A 244 -9.45 -11.17 -3.45
C GLU A 244 -8.26 -11.05 -4.38
N LYS A 245 -7.41 -10.08 -4.18
CA LYS A 245 -6.17 -9.99 -4.94
C LYS A 245 -4.99 -9.67 -4.02
N GLN A 246 -3.82 -10.12 -4.42
CA GLN A 246 -2.58 -9.73 -3.78
C GLN A 246 -2.29 -8.25 -4.03
N LEU A 247 -1.80 -7.54 -3.02
CA LEU A 247 -1.28 -6.19 -3.21
C LEU A 247 -0.18 -6.18 -4.28
N ALA A 248 -0.24 -5.23 -5.19
CA ALA A 248 0.66 -5.14 -6.33
C ALA A 248 2.15 -5.18 -5.94
N ILE A 249 2.52 -4.60 -4.79
CA ILE A 249 3.90 -4.58 -4.29
C ILE A 249 4.50 -5.98 -4.11
N PHE A 250 3.69 -6.99 -3.76
CA PHE A 250 4.18 -8.35 -3.51
C PHE A 250 4.41 -9.17 -4.78
N ARG A 251 4.15 -8.59 -5.95
CA ARG A 251 4.63 -9.13 -7.23
C ARG A 251 6.11 -8.82 -7.47
N PHE A 252 6.63 -7.79 -6.81
CA PHE A 252 7.99 -7.28 -7.02
C PHE A 252 8.93 -7.55 -5.86
N LYS A 253 8.40 -7.69 -4.65
CA LYS A 253 9.20 -7.91 -3.44
C LYS A 253 8.52 -8.88 -2.48
N LYS A 254 9.31 -9.49 -1.61
CA LYS A 254 8.79 -10.39 -0.58
C LYS A 254 8.23 -9.60 0.60
N PHE A 255 7.08 -10.02 1.15
CA PHE A 255 6.52 -9.43 2.36
C PHE A 255 7.40 -9.67 3.60
N SER A 256 8.26 -10.69 3.56
CA SER A 256 9.18 -11.08 4.63
C SER A 256 10.54 -10.35 4.63
N GLU A 257 10.75 -9.32 3.81
CA GLU A 257 12.04 -8.59 3.74
C GLU A 257 12.54 -8.08 5.09
N GLY A 258 11.65 -7.64 5.98
CA GLY A 258 11.99 -7.19 7.32
C GLY A 258 12.34 -8.32 8.31
N ARG A 259 12.28 -9.59 7.90
CA ARG A 259 12.49 -10.79 8.73
C ARG A 259 11.73 -10.78 10.06
N LYS A 260 10.53 -10.15 10.03
CA LYS A 260 9.59 -10.13 11.14
C LYS A 260 8.24 -10.59 10.64
N TRP A 261 7.61 -11.47 11.37
CA TRP A 261 6.24 -11.86 11.10
C TRP A 261 5.27 -10.74 11.51
N PHE A 262 4.05 -10.76 10.98
CA PHE A 262 3.01 -9.82 11.34
C PHE A 262 1.63 -10.48 11.28
N TRP A 263 0.74 -9.95 12.12
CA TRP A 263 -0.62 -10.42 12.23
C TRP A 263 -1.43 -10.16 10.97
N LEU A 264 -2.31 -11.12 10.65
CA LEU A 264 -3.36 -11.02 9.64
C LEU A 264 -4.73 -11.11 10.31
N GLN A 265 -5.79 -10.65 9.61
CA GLN A 265 -7.15 -10.63 10.12
C GLN A 265 -7.75 -12.03 10.29
N ALA A 266 -7.31 -13.00 9.50
CA ALA A 266 -7.94 -14.30 9.41
C ALA A 266 -7.80 -15.11 10.70
N VAL A 267 -8.92 -15.71 11.12
CA VAL A 267 -8.97 -16.66 12.22
C VAL A 267 -8.56 -18.03 11.71
N ALA A 268 -7.54 -18.63 12.30
CA ALA A 268 -7.04 -19.95 11.91
C ALA A 268 -7.61 -21.09 12.74
N SER A 269 -8.01 -20.84 14.00
CA SER A 269 -8.66 -21.82 14.88
C SER A 269 -9.34 -21.12 16.06
N SER A 270 -9.90 -21.87 16.99
CA SER A 270 -10.51 -21.35 18.24
C SER A 270 -9.55 -20.56 19.15
N SER A 271 -8.24 -20.64 18.90
CA SER A 271 -7.20 -19.99 19.71
C SER A 271 -6.12 -19.27 18.91
N ARG A 272 -6.16 -19.32 17.55
CA ARG A 272 -5.07 -18.86 16.69
C ARG A 272 -5.54 -17.97 15.58
N PHE A 273 -4.73 -16.97 15.26
CA PHE A 273 -4.88 -16.13 14.09
C PHE A 273 -3.75 -16.40 13.09
N ALA A 274 -4.05 -16.14 11.82
CA ALA A 274 -3.08 -16.19 10.75
C ALA A 274 -1.99 -15.12 10.92
N ILE A 275 -0.81 -15.43 10.47
CA ILE A 275 0.33 -14.52 10.37
C ILE A 275 1.01 -14.65 9.01
N ALA A 276 1.59 -13.56 8.54
CA ALA A 276 2.61 -13.61 7.50
C ALA A 276 3.96 -13.85 8.16
N ASP A 277 4.54 -15.01 7.91
CA ASP A 277 5.75 -15.46 8.61
C ASP A 277 7.00 -14.73 8.09
N ASN A 278 7.99 -14.63 8.97
CA ASN A 278 9.31 -14.05 8.69
C ASN A 278 10.14 -14.85 7.68
N TYR A 279 9.75 -16.07 7.36
CA TYR A 279 10.35 -16.89 6.29
C TYR A 279 9.68 -16.72 4.92
N GLY A 280 8.54 -16.01 4.87
CA GLY A 280 7.79 -15.79 3.62
C GLY A 280 6.75 -16.86 3.35
N THR A 281 6.31 -17.60 4.37
CA THR A 281 5.26 -18.61 4.29
C THR A 281 3.99 -18.12 4.98
N ALA A 282 2.85 -18.68 4.60
CA ALA A 282 1.62 -18.57 5.35
C ALA A 282 1.75 -19.42 6.63
N SER A 283 1.39 -18.84 7.76
CA SER A 283 1.44 -19.51 9.06
C SER A 283 0.37 -18.98 9.99
N PHE A 284 0.26 -19.51 11.17
CA PHE A 284 -0.64 -19.07 12.23
C PHE A 284 0.05 -19.22 13.58
N THR A 285 -0.44 -18.52 14.58
CA THR A 285 0.08 -18.61 15.93
C THR A 285 -0.98 -18.31 16.97
N ASP A 286 -0.67 -18.63 18.24
CA ASP A 286 -1.57 -18.42 19.37
C ASP A 286 -1.90 -16.93 19.51
N ALA A 287 -3.17 -16.61 19.77
CA ALA A 287 -3.67 -15.25 19.82
C ALA A 287 -2.97 -14.38 20.88
N SER A 288 -2.48 -14.99 21.97
CA SER A 288 -1.75 -14.28 23.03
C SER A 288 -0.25 -14.18 22.79
N LEU A 289 0.25 -14.69 21.65
CA LEU A 289 1.68 -14.67 21.37
C LEU A 289 2.21 -13.25 21.22
N SER A 290 3.28 -12.94 21.93
CA SER A 290 3.95 -11.64 21.92
C SER A 290 5.46 -11.84 21.92
N TYR A 291 6.11 -11.68 20.76
CA TYR A 291 7.55 -11.82 20.60
C TYR A 291 8.18 -10.63 19.87
N ALA A 292 9.45 -10.38 20.17
CA ALA A 292 10.24 -9.35 19.50
C ALA A 292 10.43 -9.58 17.99
N SER A 293 10.14 -10.79 17.51
CA SER A 293 10.25 -11.17 16.10
C SER A 293 9.05 -10.81 15.24
N GLY A 294 7.95 -10.27 15.80
CA GLY A 294 6.79 -9.89 15.01
C GLY A 294 5.73 -9.10 15.77
N GLY A 295 4.67 -8.71 15.08
CA GLY A 295 3.59 -7.92 15.64
C GLY A 295 2.71 -7.23 14.62
N VAL A 296 2.62 -5.89 14.66
CA VAL A 296 1.68 -5.08 13.88
C VAL A 296 2.36 -4.45 12.67
N ARG A 297 1.76 -4.65 11.51
CA ARG A 297 2.12 -4.00 10.24
C ARG A 297 0.84 -3.50 9.59
N PRO A 298 0.40 -2.28 9.94
CA PRO A 298 -0.89 -1.76 9.53
C PRO A 298 -0.86 -1.24 8.10
N TYR A 299 -2.03 -1.09 7.47
CA TYR A 299 -2.20 -0.32 6.25
C TYR A 299 -3.30 0.72 6.40
N PHE A 300 -3.29 1.70 5.53
CA PHE A 300 -4.37 2.67 5.37
C PHE A 300 -4.46 3.10 3.91
N LEU A 301 -5.57 3.75 3.56
CA LEU A 301 -5.79 4.30 2.23
C LEU A 301 -5.49 5.81 2.26
N LEU A 302 -4.53 6.23 1.47
CA LEU A 302 -4.20 7.65 1.25
C LEU A 302 -4.99 8.19 0.07
N ARG A 303 -5.63 9.35 0.24
CA ARG A 303 -6.38 10.07 -0.80
C ARG A 303 -5.94 11.53 -0.94
#